data_373deb402990ad0e35ccd4cc13e98f6f
#
_entry.id   373deb402990ad0e35ccd4cc13e98f6f
#
_cell.length_a   1.000
_cell.length_b   1.000
_cell.length_c   1.000
_cell.angle_alpha   90.00
_cell.angle_beta   90.00
_cell.angle_gamma   90.00
#
_symmetry.space_group_name_H-M   'P 1'
#
loop_
_entity.id
_entity.type
_entity.pdbx_description
1 polymer ?
#
loop_
_entity_poly.entity_id
_entity_poly.type
_entity_poly.pdbx_seq_one_letter_code
_entity_poly.pdbx_strand_id
1 'polypeptide(L)'
;ITGGSVLESTEEIPVRVRLDEAYRQNVTGVDAMPIPVAGDNAISWSPLAAVTNLTLQPATSSITRLDGERLNRIQAFLLPGVPAIDASNHLRDLLESRLILPEGYRIHLAGDADEQQQALGKLATYAPVLLVLMVTTLILTFTSLRMAGVIGLVAILSVGLGMFSLWISGLPVGFNPLLGCAGLIGVAINGSIVVIAAINANPKAKQGDTKAIVEETMSCSRHILSTTFTTVGGLIPLLLFSEGSFWPPLAVVLAGGVGFSVILSLVFTPTIVAAFQRYRYRNHTLA
;
A
#
# COMPACT_ATOMS: atom_id res chain seq x y z
N ILE A 1 -2.14 -39.29 15.67
CA ILE A 1 -2.35 -40.38 14.69
C ILE A 1 -3.40 -39.89 13.71
N THR A 2 -3.17 -40.10 12.41
CA THR A 2 -4.19 -39.82 11.38
C THR A 2 -5.16 -41.01 11.39
N GLY A 3 -6.43 -40.75 11.73
CA GLY A 3 -7.45 -41.80 11.91
C GLY A 3 -8.26 -42.08 10.64
N GLY A 4 -7.75 -41.70 9.47
CA GLY A 4 -8.48 -41.78 8.20
C GLY A 4 -9.06 -40.43 7.77
N SER A 5 -9.99 -40.44 6.84
CA SER A 5 -10.70 -39.25 6.34
C SER A 5 -12.21 -39.51 6.28
N VAL A 6 -13.00 -38.45 6.40
CA VAL A 6 -14.44 -38.47 6.20
C VAL A 6 -14.73 -37.71 4.92
N LEU A 7 -15.49 -38.32 4.01
CA LEU A 7 -15.96 -37.65 2.79
C LEU A 7 -17.23 -36.87 3.12
N GLU A 8 -17.18 -35.54 3.01
CA GLU A 8 -18.34 -34.67 3.16
C GLU A 8 -18.60 -33.99 1.81
N SER A 9 -19.67 -34.45 1.16
CA SER A 9 -20.09 -34.06 -0.20
C SER A 9 -19.00 -34.16 -1.28
N THR A 10 -18.08 -33.23 -1.44
CA THR A 10 -17.02 -33.21 -2.43
C THR A 10 -15.62 -33.00 -1.81
N GLU A 11 -15.54 -32.88 -0.48
CA GLU A 11 -14.29 -32.56 0.22
C GLU A 11 -13.90 -33.70 1.17
N GLU A 12 -12.65 -34.11 1.12
CA GLU A 12 -12.08 -35.13 2.00
C GLU A 12 -11.50 -34.45 3.25
N ILE A 13 -12.15 -34.65 4.39
CA ILE A 13 -11.74 -34.07 5.68
C ILE A 13 -10.89 -35.07 6.44
N PRO A 14 -9.59 -34.83 6.67
CA PRO A 14 -8.73 -35.73 7.41
C PRO A 14 -9.11 -35.74 8.91
N VAL A 15 -9.37 -36.94 9.44
CA VAL A 15 -9.64 -37.15 10.85
C VAL A 15 -8.31 -37.29 11.60
N ARG A 16 -8.08 -36.41 12.57
CA ARG A 16 -6.89 -36.43 13.42
C ARG A 16 -7.26 -36.77 14.86
N VAL A 17 -6.87 -37.97 15.30
CA VAL A 17 -7.04 -38.38 16.70
C VAL A 17 -5.88 -37.82 17.52
N ARG A 18 -6.20 -37.01 18.52
CA ARG A 18 -5.23 -36.40 19.44
C ARG A 18 -5.60 -36.70 20.89
N LEU A 19 -4.62 -36.78 21.74
CA LEU A 19 -4.83 -36.74 23.19
C LEU A 19 -5.46 -35.40 23.59
N ASP A 20 -6.24 -35.44 24.69
CA ASP A 20 -6.78 -34.24 25.29
C ASP A 20 -5.66 -33.24 25.61
N GLU A 21 -5.99 -31.95 25.57
CA GLU A 21 -5.04 -30.88 25.74
C GLU A 21 -4.39 -30.88 27.12
N ALA A 22 -5.12 -31.30 28.15
CA ALA A 22 -4.63 -31.45 29.51
C ALA A 22 -3.42 -32.38 29.62
N TYR A 23 -3.36 -33.43 28.80
CA TYR A 23 -2.23 -34.36 28.78
C TYR A 23 -1.05 -33.88 27.88
N ARG A 24 -1.27 -32.88 27.03
CA ARG A 24 -0.26 -32.43 26.06
C ARG A 24 0.51 -31.19 26.48
N GLN A 25 0.01 -30.43 27.47
CA GLN A 25 0.58 -29.13 27.83
C GLN A 25 1.86 -29.23 28.67
N ASN A 26 2.07 -30.33 29.39
CA ASN A 26 3.28 -30.50 30.19
C ASN A 26 3.68 -31.99 30.27
N VAL A 27 4.95 -32.21 30.66
CA VAL A 27 5.52 -33.56 30.79
C VAL A 27 4.82 -34.38 31.86
N THR A 28 4.41 -33.76 32.97
CA THR A 28 3.68 -34.39 34.06
C THR A 28 2.31 -34.93 33.63
N GLY A 29 1.64 -34.27 32.69
CA GLY A 29 0.39 -34.77 32.08
C GLY A 29 0.62 -36.03 31.25
N VAL A 30 1.74 -36.10 30.53
CA VAL A 30 2.11 -37.31 29.76
C VAL A 30 2.50 -38.46 30.69
N ASP A 31 3.22 -38.20 31.76
CA ASP A 31 3.60 -39.20 32.78
C ASP A 31 2.38 -39.84 33.45
N ALA A 32 1.35 -39.06 33.72
CA ALA A 32 0.11 -39.52 34.34
C ALA A 32 -0.87 -40.21 33.36
N MET A 33 -0.53 -40.29 32.05
CA MET A 33 -1.41 -40.86 31.05
C MET A 33 -1.70 -42.34 31.33
N PRO A 34 -3.00 -42.75 31.44
CA PRO A 34 -3.34 -44.15 31.69
C PRO A 34 -3.10 -44.99 30.43
N ILE A 35 -2.35 -46.06 30.56
CA ILE A 35 -2.15 -47.05 29.49
C ILE A 35 -2.80 -48.37 29.91
N PRO A 36 -3.47 -49.07 28.96
CA PRO A 36 -4.04 -50.38 29.26
C PRO A 36 -2.93 -51.42 29.40
N VAL A 37 -2.92 -52.14 30.46
CA VAL A 37 -2.03 -53.30 30.74
C VAL A 37 -2.89 -54.56 30.67
N ALA A 38 -2.51 -55.51 29.81
CA ALA A 38 -3.19 -56.78 29.68
C ALA A 38 -2.88 -57.68 30.87
N GLY A 39 -3.90 -58.06 31.68
CA GLY A 39 -3.82 -59.09 32.71
C GLY A 39 -4.58 -60.31 32.27
N ASP A 40 -4.37 -61.43 32.94
CA ASP A 40 -4.93 -62.75 32.58
C ASP A 40 -6.46 -62.79 32.46
N ASN A 41 -7.23 -61.88 33.09
CA ASN A 41 -8.68 -61.87 33.02
C ASN A 41 -9.34 -60.47 32.98
N ALA A 42 -8.57 -59.38 33.01
CA ALA A 42 -9.07 -58.03 32.93
C ALA A 42 -8.02 -57.02 32.42
N ILE A 43 -8.47 -55.96 31.76
CA ILE A 43 -7.65 -54.82 31.40
C ILE A 43 -7.49 -53.96 32.64
N SER A 44 -6.31 -53.79 33.14
CA SER A 44 -5.96 -52.82 34.19
C SER A 44 -5.34 -51.58 33.58
N TRP A 45 -5.48 -50.44 34.24
CA TRP A 45 -4.89 -49.18 33.76
C TRP A 45 -3.71 -48.81 34.68
N SER A 46 -2.58 -48.48 34.06
CA SER A 46 -1.37 -48.08 34.77
C SER A 46 -0.90 -46.73 34.22
N PRO A 47 -0.36 -45.81 35.03
CA PRO A 47 0.22 -44.59 34.53
C PRO A 47 1.47 -44.90 33.68
N LEU A 48 1.68 -44.11 32.61
CA LEU A 48 2.80 -44.29 31.68
C LEU A 48 4.15 -44.25 32.42
N ALA A 49 4.30 -43.40 33.46
CA ALA A 49 5.46 -43.30 34.30
C ALA A 49 5.86 -44.61 35.03
N ALA A 50 4.94 -45.57 35.19
CA ALA A 50 5.23 -46.86 35.84
C ALA A 50 6.02 -47.81 34.93
N VAL A 51 5.98 -47.62 33.60
CA VAL A 51 6.59 -48.52 32.61
C VAL A 51 7.62 -47.81 31.74
N THR A 52 7.73 -46.47 31.80
CA THR A 52 8.66 -45.67 30.98
C THR A 52 9.38 -44.61 31.81
N ASN A 53 10.55 -44.24 31.35
CA ASN A 53 11.28 -43.09 31.88
C ASN A 53 11.25 -41.98 30.81
N LEU A 54 10.48 -40.93 31.01
CA LEU A 54 10.38 -39.82 30.07
C LEU A 54 11.52 -38.84 30.26
N THR A 55 12.28 -38.64 29.19
CA THR A 55 13.34 -37.63 29.17
C THR A 55 13.05 -36.64 28.05
N LEU A 56 13.08 -35.35 28.40
CA LEU A 56 13.02 -34.26 27.44
C LEU A 56 14.33 -34.17 26.67
N GLN A 57 14.31 -34.44 25.40
CA GLN A 57 15.46 -34.22 24.53
C GLN A 57 15.18 -33.08 23.56
N PRO A 58 16.13 -32.15 23.37
CA PRO A 58 15.98 -31.11 22.37
C PRO A 58 15.89 -31.75 20.98
N ALA A 59 14.73 -31.60 20.32
CA ALA A 59 14.52 -32.08 18.97
C ALA A 59 14.76 -30.97 17.97
N THR A 60 15.67 -31.17 17.05
CA THR A 60 15.85 -30.28 15.89
C THR A 60 14.90 -30.71 14.80
N SER A 61 13.71 -30.10 14.77
CA SER A 61 12.66 -30.48 13.78
C SER A 61 12.99 -30.02 12.37
N SER A 62 13.64 -28.87 12.20
CA SER A 62 14.09 -28.35 10.91
C SER A 62 15.25 -27.37 11.07
N ILE A 63 16.17 -27.39 10.14
CA ILE A 63 17.23 -26.38 10.03
C ILE A 63 16.95 -25.58 8.75
N THR A 64 16.49 -24.35 8.94
CA THR A 64 16.26 -23.44 7.81
C THR A 64 17.61 -22.87 7.35
N ARG A 65 17.79 -22.82 6.04
CA ARG A 65 18.95 -22.20 5.38
C ARG A 65 18.49 -21.18 4.37
N LEU A 66 19.23 -20.09 4.29
CA LEU A 66 19.11 -19.06 3.25
C LEU A 66 20.45 -18.99 2.53
N ASP A 67 20.46 -19.17 1.22
CA ASP A 67 21.67 -19.19 0.40
C ASP A 67 22.78 -20.15 0.91
N GLY A 68 22.34 -21.29 1.49
CA GLY A 68 23.25 -22.30 2.06
C GLY A 68 23.67 -22.06 3.51
N GLU A 69 23.52 -20.85 4.04
CA GLU A 69 23.85 -20.50 5.43
C GLU A 69 22.68 -20.83 6.37
N ARG A 70 23.00 -21.24 7.59
CA ARG A 70 21.99 -21.55 8.62
C ARG A 70 21.30 -20.26 9.08
N LEU A 71 19.98 -20.26 9.03
CA LEU A 71 19.15 -19.11 9.43
C LEU A 71 18.38 -19.42 10.72
N ASN A 72 18.42 -18.49 11.66
CA ASN A 72 17.46 -18.43 12.75
C ASN A 72 16.51 -17.24 12.51
N ARG A 73 15.21 -17.51 12.39
CA ARG A 73 14.19 -16.49 12.10
C ARG A 73 13.49 -16.06 13.38
N ILE A 74 13.57 -14.77 13.66
CA ILE A 74 12.79 -14.13 14.71
C ILE A 74 11.73 -13.27 14.04
N GLN A 75 10.47 -13.52 14.36
CA GLN A 75 9.33 -12.75 13.83
C GLN A 75 8.74 -11.87 14.90
N ALA A 76 8.48 -10.61 14.55
CA ALA A 76 7.77 -9.66 15.38
C ALA A 76 6.58 -9.09 14.57
N PHE A 77 5.46 -8.89 15.25
CA PHE A 77 4.27 -8.30 14.67
C PHE A 77 4.09 -6.88 15.20
N LEU A 78 3.82 -5.95 14.32
CA LEU A 78 3.60 -4.56 14.70
C LEU A 78 2.16 -4.35 15.18
N LEU A 79 1.98 -3.44 16.13
CA LEU A 79 0.66 -2.98 16.50
C LEU A 79 0.01 -2.19 15.36
N PRO A 80 -1.32 -2.23 15.23
CA PRO A 80 -2.03 -1.43 14.24
C PRO A 80 -1.68 0.06 14.36
N GLY A 81 -1.40 0.71 13.24
CA GLY A 81 -1.07 2.14 13.18
C GLY A 81 0.42 2.49 13.31
N VAL A 82 1.29 1.50 13.59
CA VAL A 82 2.75 1.72 13.60
C VAL A 82 3.31 1.47 12.19
N PRO A 83 3.98 2.48 11.56
CA PRO A 83 4.60 2.30 10.26
C PRO A 83 5.77 1.29 10.33
N ALA A 84 5.78 0.33 9.41
CA ALA A 84 6.80 -0.73 9.41
C ALA A 84 8.23 -0.19 9.23
N ILE A 85 8.39 0.88 8.44
CA ILE A 85 9.70 1.53 8.20
C ILE A 85 10.25 2.14 9.48
N ASP A 86 9.43 2.87 10.25
CA ASP A 86 9.86 3.53 11.48
C ASP A 86 10.23 2.51 12.54
N ALA A 87 9.41 1.46 12.69
CA ALA A 87 9.70 0.37 13.62
C ALA A 87 10.99 -0.38 13.23
N SER A 88 11.21 -0.64 11.95
CA SER A 88 12.41 -1.30 11.44
C SER A 88 13.67 -0.46 11.66
N ASN A 89 13.61 0.85 11.41
CA ASN A 89 14.71 1.76 11.65
C ASN A 89 15.06 1.82 13.14
N HIS A 90 14.06 1.96 14.00
CA HIS A 90 14.28 1.96 15.46
C HIS A 90 14.87 0.64 15.97
N LEU A 91 14.39 -0.49 15.44
CA LEU A 91 14.95 -1.81 15.76
C LEU A 91 16.41 -1.93 15.29
N ARG A 92 16.73 -1.43 14.10
CA ARG A 92 18.10 -1.41 13.58
C ARG A 92 19.04 -0.64 14.50
N ASP A 93 18.66 0.57 14.90
CA ASP A 93 19.43 1.42 15.81
C ASP A 93 19.67 0.73 17.17
N LEU A 94 18.64 0.05 17.71
CA LEU A 94 18.74 -0.71 18.95
C LEU A 94 19.68 -1.93 18.80
N LEU A 95 19.59 -2.66 17.69
CA LEU A 95 20.45 -3.81 17.45
C LEU A 95 21.92 -3.40 17.28
N GLU A 96 22.19 -2.35 16.50
CA GLU A 96 23.54 -1.83 16.30
C GLU A 96 24.17 -1.29 17.59
N SER A 97 23.35 -0.67 18.47
CA SER A 97 23.86 -0.07 19.71
C SER A 97 24.03 -1.06 20.87
N ARG A 98 23.26 -2.16 20.90
CA ARG A 98 23.18 -3.05 22.06
C ARG A 98 23.63 -4.48 21.81
N LEU A 99 23.72 -4.91 20.54
CA LEU A 99 24.01 -6.30 20.22
C LEU A 99 25.44 -6.46 19.69
N ILE A 100 26.25 -7.23 20.44
CA ILE A 100 27.58 -7.66 20.00
C ILE A 100 27.42 -9.07 19.45
N LEU A 101 27.54 -9.20 18.13
CA LEU A 101 27.44 -10.50 17.48
C LEU A 101 28.77 -11.26 17.56
N PRO A 102 28.74 -12.58 17.80
CA PRO A 102 29.91 -13.42 17.63
C PRO A 102 30.41 -13.41 16.17
N GLU A 103 31.68 -13.71 15.98
CA GLU A 103 32.26 -13.84 14.63
C GLU A 103 31.48 -14.86 13.77
N GLY A 104 31.19 -14.50 12.54
CA GLY A 104 30.43 -15.33 11.59
C GLY A 104 28.91 -15.18 11.64
N TYR A 105 28.37 -14.39 12.59
CA TYR A 105 26.94 -14.09 12.62
C TYR A 105 26.62 -12.78 11.92
N ARG A 106 25.53 -12.79 11.16
CA ARG A 106 25.00 -11.58 10.49
C ARG A 106 23.52 -11.44 10.78
N ILE A 107 23.06 -10.20 10.96
CA ILE A 107 21.63 -9.88 11.06
C ILE A 107 21.17 -9.39 9.70
N HIS A 108 20.10 -9.98 9.22
CA HIS A 108 19.37 -9.50 8.06
C HIS A 108 17.95 -9.11 8.51
N LEU A 109 17.64 -7.82 8.44
CA LEU A 109 16.29 -7.32 8.65
C LEU A 109 15.54 -7.50 7.35
N ALA A 110 14.51 -8.33 7.37
CA ALA A 110 13.65 -8.63 6.24
C ALA A 110 12.18 -8.42 6.61
N GLY A 111 11.32 -8.30 5.63
CA GLY A 111 9.89 -8.12 5.81
C GLY A 111 9.37 -6.89 5.10
N ASP A 112 8.13 -6.48 5.43
CA ASP A 112 7.40 -5.41 4.74
C ASP A 112 8.19 -4.09 4.66
N ALA A 113 8.98 -3.75 5.69
CA ALA A 113 9.78 -2.52 5.70
C ALA A 113 10.90 -2.54 4.64
N ASP A 114 11.58 -3.66 4.48
CA ASP A 114 12.66 -3.82 3.50
C ASP A 114 12.11 -3.81 2.08
N GLU A 115 11.01 -4.54 1.84
CA GLU A 115 10.32 -4.54 0.55
C GLU A 115 9.82 -3.15 0.17
N GLN A 116 9.22 -2.41 1.11
CA GLN A 116 8.78 -1.04 0.92
C GLN A 116 9.94 -0.10 0.59
N GLN A 117 11.06 -0.22 1.29
CA GLN A 117 12.25 0.60 1.04
C GLN A 117 12.87 0.30 -0.34
N GLN A 118 12.93 -0.96 -0.74
CA GLN A 118 13.38 -1.35 -2.07
C GLN A 118 12.44 -0.82 -3.16
N ALA A 119 11.11 -0.89 -2.94
CA ALA A 119 10.12 -0.37 -3.87
C ALA A 119 10.23 1.16 -4.03
N LEU A 120 10.42 1.91 -2.92
CA LEU A 120 10.69 3.35 -2.96
C LEU A 120 11.98 3.67 -3.70
N GLY A 121 13.05 2.90 -3.48
CA GLY A 121 14.32 3.06 -4.19
C GLY A 121 14.17 2.87 -5.70
N LYS A 122 13.46 1.83 -6.13
CA LYS A 122 13.13 1.59 -7.54
C LYS A 122 12.28 2.72 -8.12
N LEU A 123 11.24 3.14 -7.39
CA LEU A 123 10.37 4.25 -7.82
C LEU A 123 11.18 5.54 -8.00
N ALA A 124 12.04 5.89 -7.05
CA ALA A 124 12.90 7.06 -7.14
C ALA A 124 13.88 6.99 -8.34
N THR A 125 14.38 5.81 -8.67
CA THR A 125 15.27 5.59 -9.81
C THR A 125 14.57 5.82 -11.14
N TYR A 126 13.32 5.37 -11.29
CA TYR A 126 12.57 5.49 -12.54
C TYR A 126 11.74 6.78 -12.64
N ALA A 127 11.44 7.45 -11.53
CA ALA A 127 10.63 8.67 -11.51
C ALA A 127 11.15 9.78 -12.44
N PRO A 128 12.46 10.09 -12.54
CA PRO A 128 12.97 11.10 -13.47
C PRO A 128 12.68 10.76 -14.93
N VAL A 129 12.85 9.50 -15.33
CA VAL A 129 12.58 9.04 -16.70
C VAL A 129 11.10 9.18 -17.03
N LEU A 130 10.21 8.75 -16.12
CA LEU A 130 8.77 8.89 -16.28
C LEU A 130 8.33 10.35 -16.35
N LEU A 131 8.94 11.21 -15.54
CA LEU A 131 8.68 12.65 -15.53
C LEU A 131 9.07 13.29 -16.87
N VAL A 132 10.27 12.99 -17.39
CA VAL A 132 10.70 13.48 -18.70
C VAL A 132 9.75 12.99 -19.80
N LEU A 133 9.37 11.72 -19.79
CA LEU A 133 8.43 11.16 -20.77
C LEU A 133 7.08 11.88 -20.69
N MET A 134 6.54 12.08 -19.49
CA MET A 134 5.28 12.79 -19.25
C MET A 134 5.33 14.23 -19.76
N VAL A 135 6.38 14.99 -19.40
CA VAL A 135 6.55 16.37 -19.84
C VAL A 135 6.69 16.46 -21.36
N THR A 136 7.47 15.55 -21.96
CA THR A 136 7.66 15.49 -23.41
C THR A 136 6.33 15.22 -24.11
N THR A 137 5.54 14.25 -23.63
CA THR A 137 4.22 13.93 -24.18
C THR A 137 3.27 15.13 -24.09
N LEU A 138 3.26 15.85 -22.96
CA LEU A 138 2.44 17.05 -22.77
C LEU A 138 2.86 18.18 -23.73
N ILE A 139 4.16 18.40 -23.90
CA ILE A 139 4.67 19.42 -24.82
C ILE A 139 4.29 19.08 -26.27
N LEU A 140 4.42 17.82 -26.67
CA LEU A 140 4.02 17.36 -28.01
C LEU A 140 2.51 17.50 -28.25
N THR A 141 1.70 17.16 -27.26
CA THR A 141 0.24 17.24 -27.35
C THR A 141 -0.26 18.67 -27.46
N PHE A 142 0.27 19.58 -26.66
CA PHE A 142 -0.21 20.97 -26.61
C PHE A 142 0.66 21.94 -27.41
N THR A 143 1.76 21.49 -28.00
CA THR A 143 2.73 22.33 -28.75
C THR A 143 3.12 23.60 -28.00
N SER A 144 3.07 23.56 -26.66
CA SER A 144 3.27 24.72 -25.80
C SER A 144 3.87 24.34 -24.44
N LEU A 145 5.08 24.79 -24.19
CA LEU A 145 5.76 24.59 -22.89
C LEU A 145 4.98 25.24 -21.73
N ARG A 146 4.26 26.36 -21.99
CA ARG A 146 3.48 27.05 -20.96
C ARG A 146 2.28 26.21 -20.50
N MET A 147 1.58 25.56 -21.42
CA MET A 147 0.46 24.69 -21.09
C MET A 147 0.90 23.43 -20.38
N ALA A 148 2.01 22.84 -20.80
CA ALA A 148 2.65 21.74 -20.08
C ALA A 148 3.03 22.15 -18.65
N GLY A 149 3.55 23.38 -18.46
CA GLY A 149 3.86 23.94 -17.14
C GLY A 149 2.64 24.11 -16.23
N VAL A 150 1.48 24.54 -16.78
CA VAL A 150 0.22 24.60 -16.02
C VAL A 150 -0.21 23.23 -15.53
N ILE A 151 -0.14 22.21 -16.41
CA ILE A 151 -0.48 20.83 -16.03
C ILE A 151 0.50 20.30 -14.98
N GLY A 152 1.80 20.59 -15.12
CA GLY A 152 2.81 20.25 -14.13
C GLY A 152 2.53 20.88 -12.76
N LEU A 153 2.09 22.15 -12.74
CA LEU A 153 1.71 22.82 -11.51
C LEU A 153 0.46 22.18 -10.87
N VAL A 154 -0.53 21.81 -11.67
CA VAL A 154 -1.71 21.05 -11.20
C VAL A 154 -1.29 19.71 -10.61
N ALA A 155 -0.34 19.01 -11.21
CA ALA A 155 0.21 17.76 -10.69
C ALA A 155 0.80 17.93 -9.28
N ILE A 156 1.62 18.97 -9.08
CA ILE A 156 2.23 19.28 -7.77
C ILE A 156 1.15 19.64 -6.74
N LEU A 157 0.20 20.51 -7.12
CA LEU A 157 -0.89 20.92 -6.22
C LEU A 157 -1.81 19.74 -5.86
N SER A 158 -2.06 18.82 -6.78
CA SER A 158 -2.88 17.63 -6.52
C SER A 158 -2.26 16.72 -5.46
N VAL A 159 -0.93 16.53 -5.49
CA VAL A 159 -0.20 15.81 -4.45
C VAL A 159 -0.38 16.49 -3.09
N GLY A 160 -0.26 17.82 -3.04
CA GLY A 160 -0.52 18.59 -1.82
C GLY A 160 -1.94 18.37 -1.27
N LEU A 161 -2.95 18.36 -2.15
CA LEU A 161 -4.35 18.11 -1.76
C LEU A 161 -4.59 16.66 -1.32
N GLY A 162 -3.91 15.70 -1.93
CA GLY A 162 -3.92 14.31 -1.48
C GLY A 162 -3.34 14.15 -0.08
N MET A 163 -2.18 14.76 0.19
CA MET A 163 -1.58 14.78 1.52
C MET A 163 -2.44 15.56 2.54
N PHE A 164 -3.10 16.61 2.13
CA PHE A 164 -4.05 17.33 2.96
C PHE A 164 -5.25 16.45 3.37
N SER A 165 -5.76 15.61 2.46
CA SER A 165 -6.80 14.62 2.77
C SER A 165 -6.32 13.59 3.79
N LEU A 166 -5.07 13.15 3.67
CA LEU A 166 -4.46 12.23 4.64
C LEU A 166 -4.35 12.88 6.02
N TRP A 167 -3.95 14.15 6.08
CA TRP A 167 -3.86 14.90 7.33
C TRP A 167 -5.23 15.04 8.01
N ILE A 168 -6.29 15.36 7.27
CA ILE A 168 -7.66 15.44 7.80
C ILE A 168 -8.13 14.10 8.34
N SER A 169 -7.78 13.00 7.69
CA SER A 169 -8.19 11.66 8.12
C SER A 169 -7.43 11.15 9.36
N GLY A 170 -6.35 11.81 9.77
CA GLY A 170 -5.52 11.39 10.89
C GLY A 170 -4.73 10.09 10.68
N LEU A 171 -4.65 9.62 9.44
CA LEU A 171 -3.91 8.41 9.10
C LEU A 171 -2.40 8.72 8.99
N PRO A 172 -1.54 7.73 9.33
CA PRO A 172 -0.10 7.95 9.32
C PRO A 172 0.45 8.13 7.90
N VAL A 173 1.45 8.98 7.78
CA VAL A 173 2.26 9.10 6.55
C VAL A 173 3.20 7.90 6.47
N GLY A 174 3.19 7.19 5.36
CA GLY A 174 4.02 6.01 5.15
C GLY A 174 4.17 5.68 3.66
N PHE A 175 4.62 4.48 3.37
CA PHE A 175 4.83 4.02 2.00
C PHE A 175 3.56 4.11 1.12
N ASN A 176 2.43 3.65 1.65
CA ASN A 176 1.18 3.55 0.88
C ASN A 176 0.60 4.92 0.48
N PRO A 177 0.55 5.94 1.36
CA PRO A 177 0.24 7.30 0.97
C PRO A 177 1.15 7.86 -0.12
N LEU A 178 2.46 7.59 -0.06
CA LEU A 178 3.41 8.03 -1.09
C LEU A 178 3.14 7.36 -2.45
N LEU A 179 2.81 6.07 -2.44
CA LEU A 179 2.38 5.35 -3.64
C LEU A 179 1.06 5.94 -4.18
N GLY A 180 0.12 6.27 -3.28
CA GLY A 180 -1.11 7.00 -3.60
C GLY A 180 -0.85 8.34 -4.28
N CYS A 181 0.11 9.13 -3.79
CA CYS A 181 0.52 10.40 -4.39
C CYS A 181 1.06 10.19 -5.82
N ALA A 182 1.87 9.17 -6.04
CA ALA A 182 2.40 8.86 -7.37
C ALA A 182 1.28 8.52 -8.37
N GLY A 183 0.30 7.70 -7.95
CA GLY A 183 -0.87 7.39 -8.75
C GLY A 183 -1.80 8.60 -8.97
N LEU A 184 -1.94 9.45 -7.95
CA LEU A 184 -2.79 10.65 -8.00
C LEU A 184 -2.35 11.63 -9.09
N ILE A 185 -1.05 11.80 -9.32
CA ILE A 185 -0.54 12.69 -10.36
C ILE A 185 -1.20 12.38 -11.71
N GLY A 186 -1.19 11.12 -12.14
CA GLY A 186 -1.75 10.72 -13.43
C GLY A 186 -3.26 10.92 -13.54
N VAL A 187 -4.00 10.67 -12.46
CA VAL A 187 -5.47 10.80 -12.47
C VAL A 187 -5.90 12.27 -12.36
N ALA A 188 -5.25 13.06 -11.50
CA ALA A 188 -5.63 14.45 -11.24
C ALA A 188 -5.40 15.38 -12.44
N ILE A 189 -4.31 15.17 -13.20
CA ILE A 189 -4.03 16.01 -14.38
C ILE A 189 -5.01 15.80 -15.53
N ASN A 190 -5.70 14.64 -15.56
CA ASN A 190 -6.60 14.28 -16.66
C ASN A 190 -7.72 15.33 -16.86
N GLY A 191 -8.34 15.81 -15.77
CA GLY A 191 -9.35 16.86 -15.84
C GLY A 191 -8.81 18.17 -16.43
N SER A 192 -7.61 18.58 -16.03
CA SER A 192 -6.97 19.80 -16.55
C SER A 192 -6.56 19.67 -18.02
N ILE A 193 -6.13 18.48 -18.46
CA ILE A 193 -5.83 18.19 -19.87
C ILE A 193 -7.09 18.38 -20.72
N VAL A 194 -8.24 17.85 -20.29
CA VAL A 194 -9.53 17.98 -20.99
C VAL A 194 -9.94 19.45 -21.12
N VAL A 195 -9.85 20.23 -20.03
CA VAL A 195 -10.19 21.67 -20.03
C VAL A 195 -9.28 22.45 -20.97
N ILE A 196 -7.96 22.23 -20.92
CA ILE A 196 -7.00 22.92 -21.78
C ILE A 196 -7.22 22.54 -23.25
N ALA A 197 -7.52 21.27 -23.54
CA ALA A 197 -7.82 20.80 -24.89
C ALA A 197 -9.06 21.49 -25.45
N ALA A 198 -10.15 21.57 -24.67
CA ALA A 198 -11.38 22.27 -25.07
C ALA A 198 -11.15 23.76 -25.31
N ILE A 199 -10.44 24.47 -24.41
CA ILE A 199 -10.10 25.88 -24.59
C ILE A 199 -9.27 26.09 -25.88
N ASN A 200 -8.30 25.21 -26.16
CA ASN A 200 -7.47 25.32 -27.35
C ASN A 200 -8.21 24.98 -28.65
N ALA A 201 -9.25 24.19 -28.60
CA ALA A 201 -10.10 23.86 -29.75
C ALA A 201 -11.00 25.01 -30.20
N ASN A 202 -11.39 25.90 -29.27
CA ASN A 202 -12.23 27.07 -29.58
C ASN A 202 -11.36 28.28 -29.94
N PRO A 203 -11.46 28.84 -31.18
CA PRO A 203 -10.65 29.98 -31.60
C PRO A 203 -10.81 31.23 -30.73
N LYS A 204 -12.04 31.52 -30.23
CA LYS A 204 -12.30 32.68 -29.34
C LYS A 204 -11.70 32.48 -27.95
N ALA A 205 -11.85 31.28 -27.40
CA ALA A 205 -11.25 30.93 -26.10
C ALA A 205 -9.73 30.99 -26.19
N LYS A 206 -9.13 30.51 -27.29
CA LYS A 206 -7.69 30.56 -27.54
C LYS A 206 -7.16 31.99 -27.64
N GLN A 207 -7.98 32.99 -28.02
CA GLN A 207 -7.62 34.41 -28.06
C GLN A 207 -7.78 35.11 -26.69
N GLY A 208 -8.26 34.42 -25.67
CA GLY A 208 -8.40 34.94 -24.32
C GLY A 208 -9.77 35.55 -24.00
N ASP A 209 -10.78 35.26 -24.82
CA ASP A 209 -12.17 35.62 -24.49
C ASP A 209 -12.64 34.83 -23.28
N THR A 210 -12.89 35.56 -22.18
CA THR A 210 -13.26 34.95 -20.89
C THR A 210 -14.60 34.22 -20.96
N LYS A 211 -15.57 34.75 -21.75
CA LYS A 211 -16.87 34.09 -21.89
C LYS A 211 -16.72 32.73 -22.58
N ALA A 212 -15.96 32.69 -23.67
CA ALA A 212 -15.69 31.46 -24.40
C ALA A 212 -14.90 30.43 -23.54
N ILE A 213 -13.94 30.91 -22.72
CA ILE A 213 -13.20 30.02 -21.77
C ILE A 213 -14.13 29.42 -20.74
N VAL A 214 -15.03 30.22 -20.15
CA VAL A 214 -16.00 29.71 -19.16
C VAL A 214 -16.97 28.71 -19.82
N GLU A 215 -17.44 29.01 -21.01
CA GLU A 215 -18.37 28.15 -21.75
C GLU A 215 -17.76 26.77 -22.06
N GLU A 216 -16.52 26.73 -22.55
CA GLU A 216 -15.79 25.50 -22.77
C GLU A 216 -15.50 24.73 -21.47
N THR A 217 -15.13 25.44 -20.40
CA THR A 217 -14.92 24.81 -19.10
C THR A 217 -16.20 24.18 -18.56
N MET A 218 -17.33 24.86 -18.69
CA MET A 218 -18.64 24.35 -18.29
C MET A 218 -19.07 23.15 -19.11
N SER A 219 -18.76 23.11 -20.42
CA SER A 219 -19.06 21.95 -21.26
C SER A 219 -18.31 20.70 -20.80
N CYS A 220 -17.08 20.85 -20.31
CA CYS A 220 -16.26 19.76 -19.78
C CYS A 220 -16.65 19.33 -18.35
N SER A 221 -17.33 20.20 -17.60
CA SER A 221 -17.58 19.98 -16.17
C SER A 221 -18.34 18.70 -15.87
N ARG A 222 -19.35 18.38 -16.68
CA ARG A 222 -20.15 17.15 -16.54
C ARG A 222 -19.29 15.90 -16.63
N HIS A 223 -18.36 15.88 -17.60
CA HIS A 223 -17.47 14.73 -17.78
C HIS A 223 -16.49 14.61 -16.62
N ILE A 224 -15.87 15.72 -16.21
CA ILE A 224 -14.91 15.74 -15.09
C ILE A 224 -15.58 15.32 -13.78
N LEU A 225 -16.77 15.81 -13.47
CA LEU A 225 -17.53 15.42 -12.29
C LEU A 225 -17.90 13.92 -12.34
N SER A 226 -18.40 13.44 -13.48
CA SER A 226 -18.75 12.02 -13.61
C SER A 226 -17.56 11.10 -13.39
N THR A 227 -16.40 11.40 -14.00
CA THR A 227 -15.18 10.60 -13.80
C THR A 227 -14.66 10.69 -12.37
N THR A 228 -14.74 11.85 -11.73
CA THR A 228 -14.37 12.01 -10.32
C THR A 228 -15.27 11.18 -9.41
N PHE A 229 -16.60 11.27 -9.58
CA PHE A 229 -17.53 10.50 -8.77
C PHE A 229 -17.35 8.99 -8.94
N THR A 230 -17.11 8.51 -10.16
CA THR A 230 -16.85 7.09 -10.38
C THR A 230 -15.53 6.63 -9.76
N THR A 231 -14.49 7.45 -9.85
CA THR A 231 -13.18 7.13 -9.23
C THR A 231 -13.27 7.12 -7.71
N VAL A 232 -13.83 8.18 -7.12
CA VAL A 232 -14.02 8.26 -5.66
C VAL A 232 -14.94 7.15 -5.17
N GLY A 233 -16.06 6.92 -5.87
CA GLY A 233 -17.01 5.84 -5.56
C GLY A 233 -16.36 4.45 -5.61
N GLY A 234 -15.48 4.21 -6.57
CA GLY A 234 -14.72 2.96 -6.68
C GLY A 234 -13.72 2.74 -5.54
N LEU A 235 -13.27 3.82 -4.88
CA LEU A 235 -12.35 3.76 -3.73
C LEU A 235 -13.07 3.64 -2.38
N ILE A 236 -14.39 3.91 -2.31
CA ILE A 236 -15.18 3.81 -1.07
C ILE A 236 -15.10 2.41 -0.44
N PRO A 237 -15.26 1.30 -1.18
CA PRO A 237 -15.12 -0.03 -0.60
C PRO A 237 -13.76 -0.25 0.05
N LEU A 238 -12.71 0.27 -0.55
CA LEU A 238 -11.34 0.17 -0.05
C LEU A 238 -11.16 0.97 1.26
N LEU A 239 -11.90 2.08 1.42
CA LEU A 239 -11.89 2.90 2.63
C LEU A 239 -12.68 2.26 3.77
N LEU A 240 -13.83 1.63 3.48
CA LEU A 240 -14.78 1.20 4.50
C LEU A 240 -14.62 -0.27 4.89
N PHE A 241 -14.20 -1.14 3.98
CA PHE A 241 -14.21 -2.59 4.17
C PHE A 241 -12.82 -3.21 4.22
N SER A 242 -11.73 -2.45 3.95
CA SER A 242 -10.40 -3.01 4.12
C SER A 242 -9.93 -2.91 5.56
N GLU A 243 -9.50 -4.03 6.09
CA GLU A 243 -8.85 -4.11 7.40
C GLU A 243 -7.35 -3.85 7.26
N GLY A 244 -6.76 -3.28 8.31
CA GLY A 244 -5.33 -3.02 8.38
C GLY A 244 -4.90 -1.63 7.93
N SER A 245 -3.60 -1.39 7.95
CA SER A 245 -2.98 -0.08 7.70
C SER A 245 -2.51 0.14 6.26
N PHE A 246 -2.77 -0.81 5.36
CA PHE A 246 -2.26 -0.76 3.99
C PHE A 246 -3.16 0.07 3.05
N TRP A 247 -4.41 -0.35 2.87
CA TRP A 247 -5.32 0.21 1.87
C TRP A 247 -5.95 1.56 2.25
N PRO A 248 -6.40 1.79 3.50
CA PRO A 248 -7.09 3.03 3.84
C PRO A 248 -6.26 4.30 3.59
N PRO A 249 -4.95 4.38 3.98
CA PRO A 249 -4.16 5.59 3.73
C PRO A 249 -3.96 5.88 2.23
N LEU A 250 -3.75 4.84 1.42
CA LEU A 250 -3.65 4.95 -0.03
C LEU A 250 -4.95 5.46 -0.65
N ALA A 251 -6.07 4.86 -0.24
CA ALA A 251 -7.39 5.20 -0.76
C ALA A 251 -7.82 6.62 -0.37
N VAL A 252 -7.48 7.08 0.85
CA VAL A 252 -7.74 8.47 1.29
C VAL A 252 -6.99 9.48 0.43
N VAL A 253 -5.70 9.24 0.16
CA VAL A 253 -4.90 10.13 -0.68
C VAL A 253 -5.45 10.19 -2.10
N LEU A 254 -5.79 9.05 -2.67
CA LEU A 254 -6.33 8.98 -4.03
C LEU A 254 -7.74 9.59 -4.10
N ALA A 255 -8.66 9.17 -3.25
CA ALA A 255 -10.05 9.64 -3.27
C ALA A 255 -10.15 11.14 -2.97
N GLY A 256 -9.48 11.58 -1.91
CA GLY A 256 -9.46 12.99 -1.53
C GLY A 256 -8.72 13.85 -2.55
N GLY A 257 -7.55 13.41 -3.02
CA GLY A 257 -6.78 14.12 -4.03
C GLY A 257 -7.52 14.26 -5.35
N VAL A 258 -8.17 13.20 -5.82
CA VAL A 258 -9.01 13.24 -7.04
C VAL A 258 -10.26 14.10 -6.81
N GLY A 259 -10.91 14.00 -5.65
CA GLY A 259 -12.05 14.83 -5.30
C GLY A 259 -11.71 16.33 -5.32
N PHE A 260 -10.63 16.72 -4.66
CA PHE A 260 -10.17 18.11 -4.66
C PHE A 260 -9.58 18.57 -6.00
N SER A 261 -9.08 17.66 -6.84
CA SER A 261 -8.54 18.01 -8.16
C SER A 261 -9.60 18.59 -9.12
N VAL A 262 -10.90 18.38 -8.85
CA VAL A 262 -12.00 19.04 -9.56
C VAL A 262 -11.86 20.56 -9.47
N ILE A 263 -11.52 21.09 -8.30
CA ILE A 263 -11.32 22.54 -8.10
C ILE A 263 -10.12 23.01 -8.93
N LEU A 264 -9.04 22.21 -8.97
CA LEU A 264 -7.88 22.54 -9.80
C LEU A 264 -8.22 22.54 -11.29
N SER A 265 -9.04 21.60 -11.74
CA SER A 265 -9.38 21.45 -13.16
C SER A 265 -10.41 22.50 -13.61
N LEU A 266 -11.45 22.79 -12.81
CA LEU A 266 -12.56 23.65 -13.22
C LEU A 266 -12.39 25.12 -12.83
N VAL A 267 -11.55 25.44 -11.84
CA VAL A 267 -11.35 26.82 -11.39
C VAL A 267 -9.90 27.27 -11.66
N PHE A 268 -8.94 26.55 -11.14
CA PHE A 268 -7.54 26.96 -11.22
C PHE A 268 -7.00 26.92 -12.65
N THR A 269 -7.20 25.83 -13.37
CA THR A 269 -6.71 25.67 -14.76
C THR A 269 -7.24 26.71 -15.72
N PRO A 270 -8.57 26.97 -15.85
CA PRO A 270 -9.07 27.98 -16.77
C PRO A 270 -8.66 29.39 -16.38
N THR A 271 -8.54 29.69 -15.08
CA THR A 271 -8.09 30.99 -14.58
C THR A 271 -6.65 31.30 -15.01
N ILE A 272 -5.74 30.34 -14.83
CA ILE A 272 -4.35 30.52 -15.24
C ILE A 272 -4.23 30.61 -16.77
N VAL A 273 -4.95 29.75 -17.50
CA VAL A 273 -4.94 29.80 -18.97
C VAL A 273 -5.45 31.15 -19.47
N ALA A 274 -6.53 31.67 -18.90
CA ALA A 274 -7.07 33.00 -19.24
C ALA A 274 -6.02 34.10 -18.96
N ALA A 275 -5.35 34.04 -17.82
CA ALA A 275 -4.29 35.01 -17.46
C ALA A 275 -3.13 34.99 -18.49
N PHE A 276 -2.65 33.81 -18.87
CA PHE A 276 -1.58 33.67 -19.85
C PHE A 276 -1.98 34.14 -21.26
N GLN A 277 -3.20 33.86 -21.69
CA GLN A 277 -3.69 34.24 -23.01
C GLN A 277 -3.88 35.77 -23.09
N ARG A 278 -4.46 36.40 -22.05
CA ARG A 278 -4.58 37.87 -21.96
C ARG A 278 -3.21 38.56 -21.99
N TYR A 279 -2.23 38.03 -21.25
CA TYR A 279 -0.87 38.60 -21.25
C TYR A 279 -0.25 38.53 -22.65
N ARG A 280 -0.42 37.43 -23.35
CA ARG A 280 0.09 37.23 -24.72
C ARG A 280 -0.58 38.21 -25.71
N TYR A 281 -1.89 38.36 -25.63
CA TYR A 281 -2.64 39.25 -26.54
C TYR A 281 -2.27 40.72 -26.33
N ARG A 282 -2.11 41.15 -25.08
CA ARG A 282 -1.70 42.53 -24.75
C ARG A 282 -0.31 42.88 -25.26
N ASN A 283 0.62 41.94 -25.27
CA ASN A 283 1.97 42.19 -25.77
C ASN A 283 2.04 42.18 -27.32
N HIS A 284 1.10 41.51 -28.01
CA HIS A 284 1.04 41.52 -29.47
C HIS A 284 0.32 42.78 -30.02
N THR A 285 -0.47 43.47 -29.23
CA THR A 285 -1.11 44.73 -29.63
C THR A 285 -0.26 45.95 -29.33
N LEU A 286 0.86 45.80 -28.62
CA LEU A 286 1.84 46.85 -28.29
C LEU A 286 3.14 46.77 -29.10
N ALA A 287 3.30 45.71 -29.93
CA ALA A 287 4.38 45.54 -30.89
C ALA A 287 3.88 45.72 -32.33
#